data_1b87c0a7adc20ee822b4b7a008f6edc9
#
_entry.id   1b87c0a7adc20ee822b4b7a008f6edc9
#
_cell.length_a   1.000
_cell.length_b   1.000
_cell.length_c   1.000
_cell.angle_alpha   90.00
_cell.angle_beta   90.00
_cell.angle_gamma   90.00
#
_symmetry.space_group_name_H-M   'P 1'
#
loop_
_entity.id
_entity.type
_entity.pdbx_description
1 polymer ?
#
loop_
_entity_poly.entity_id
_entity_poly.type
_entity_poly.pdbx_seq_one_letter_code
_entity_poly.pdbx_strand_id
1 'polypeptide(L)'
;LNAKYHEKEAEIGAQAGKLGAVTIATNMAGRGTDIVLGGNAEFMAKTDLRKAGFAERVIAEATGFADTDDEDIIAARRLFAERMAEHKKATDAEAEKVRAAGGLFILGTERHESRRIDNQLRGRSGRQGDPGESRFFLAMTDDIMRLFGSERIMNMMETLKVDEDTPLDAKMLSGAIEQAQKTVESRNFQVRKSVLEYDDVMNQQRGIIYGERRKVLDGEDLREQITGMIREFVSSTIAAAMHGEPAETSQQLDDVLAPFEKLFLPHGAITLEQFGGKVKQDALTERVDDIAMKVYEAREKAFGDGPNGMPLMRELERVVMLRVVDEYWMEHIDAMSDLKQGIGLRGYGATKPIDAYKQEGFEMFEAMVQGIREETVRRIFTVRVRKEQTIERKAVAKNAAANVGGAPVKKQPVKKAPKPGRNDPCPCGKMKADGSRRLKYKECCGRNE
;
A
#
# COMPACT_ATOMS: atom_id res chain seq x y z
N LEU A 1 25.96 16.33 7.78
CA LEU A 1 24.90 15.30 7.83
C LEU A 1 23.88 15.52 6.72
N ASN A 2 23.59 14.50 5.97
CA ASN A 2 22.52 14.54 4.95
C ASN A 2 21.87 13.13 4.81
N ALA A 3 20.73 13.06 4.12
CA ALA A 3 19.98 11.83 3.94
C ALA A 3 20.74 10.67 3.24
N LYS A 4 21.87 10.95 2.56
CA LYS A 4 22.70 9.92 1.91
C LYS A 4 23.54 9.11 2.90
N TYR A 5 23.80 9.63 4.10
CA TYR A 5 24.68 9.04 5.11
C TYR A 5 23.96 8.78 6.42
N HIS A 6 22.68 8.39 6.36
CA HIS A 6 21.85 8.16 7.54
C HIS A 6 22.44 7.10 8.50
N GLU A 7 23.19 6.11 7.99
CA GLU A 7 23.88 5.12 8.84
C GLU A 7 24.94 5.76 9.75
N LYS A 8 25.61 6.84 9.28
CA LYS A 8 26.61 7.58 10.04
C LYS A 8 26.01 8.73 10.85
N GLU A 9 24.72 9.00 10.70
CA GLU A 9 24.04 10.10 11.35
C GLU A 9 24.09 10.00 12.87
N ALA A 10 23.81 8.82 13.41
CA ALA A 10 23.87 8.55 14.84
C ALA A 10 25.30 8.72 15.39
N GLU A 11 26.31 8.32 14.62
CA GLU A 11 27.72 8.43 14.99
C GLU A 11 28.20 9.90 15.08
N ILE A 12 27.88 10.68 14.07
CA ILE A 12 28.26 12.11 14.02
C ILE A 12 27.43 12.92 15.04
N GLY A 13 26.10 12.63 15.12
CA GLY A 13 25.18 13.27 16.05
C GLY A 13 25.56 13.06 17.52
N ALA A 14 26.07 11.88 17.86
CA ALA A 14 26.48 11.54 19.21
C ALA A 14 27.65 12.42 19.72
N GLN A 15 28.48 12.98 18.83
CA GLN A 15 29.61 13.80 19.16
C GLN A 15 29.37 15.29 18.87
N ALA A 16 28.21 15.71 18.42
CA ALA A 16 27.89 17.10 18.08
C ALA A 16 27.87 18.04 19.29
N GLY A 17 27.74 17.50 20.51
CA GLY A 17 27.74 18.28 21.76
C GLY A 17 29.13 18.57 22.37
N LYS A 18 30.21 18.16 21.72
CA LYS A 18 31.58 18.45 22.20
C LYS A 18 31.95 19.93 22.11
N LEU A 19 32.88 20.36 22.95
CA LEU A 19 33.39 21.72 22.94
C LEU A 19 34.06 22.07 21.60
N GLY A 20 33.63 23.16 20.96
CA GLY A 20 34.15 23.60 19.67
C GLY A 20 33.74 22.71 18.47
N ALA A 21 32.91 21.71 18.65
CA ALA A 21 32.39 20.91 17.54
C ALA A 21 31.44 21.74 16.68
N VAL A 22 31.58 21.62 15.35
CA VAL A 22 30.69 22.24 14.36
C VAL A 22 30.08 21.13 13.50
N THR A 23 28.76 21.03 13.50
CA THR A 23 28.01 20.05 12.70
C THR A 23 27.12 20.77 11.70
N ILE A 24 27.37 20.56 10.41
CA ILE A 24 26.49 21.04 9.34
C ILE A 24 25.54 19.92 8.96
N ALA A 25 24.25 20.18 9.01
CA ALA A 25 23.23 19.18 8.77
C ALA A 25 22.05 19.72 7.94
N THR A 26 21.43 18.87 7.13
CA THR A 26 20.11 19.19 6.56
C THR A 26 19.03 19.10 7.65
N ASN A 27 17.89 19.74 7.42
CA ASN A 27 16.81 19.87 8.40
C ASN A 27 16.28 18.52 8.96
N MET A 28 16.40 17.44 8.21
CA MET A 28 15.95 16.10 8.61
C MET A 28 17.03 15.31 9.33
N ALA A 29 18.30 15.68 9.17
CA ALA A 29 19.41 14.96 9.78
C ALA A 29 19.45 15.16 11.30
N GLY A 30 19.74 14.11 12.04
CA GLY A 30 19.78 14.10 13.50
C GLY A 30 18.41 14.06 14.19
N ARG A 31 17.32 13.78 13.47
CA ARG A 31 16.01 13.56 14.10
C ARG A 31 16.00 12.20 14.81
N GLY A 32 15.66 12.22 16.11
CA GLY A 32 15.67 11.00 16.94
C GLY A 32 16.97 10.74 17.70
N THR A 33 18.04 11.50 17.41
CA THR A 33 19.31 11.41 18.16
C THR A 33 19.34 12.49 19.24
N ASP A 34 19.66 12.12 20.47
CA ASP A 34 19.86 13.09 21.54
C ASP A 34 21.29 13.65 21.50
N ILE A 35 21.43 14.97 21.55
CA ILE A 35 22.74 15.66 21.57
C ILE A 35 23.07 15.93 23.04
N VAL A 36 24.03 15.19 23.56
CA VAL A 36 24.51 15.31 24.94
C VAL A 36 25.71 16.26 24.96
N LEU A 37 25.67 17.29 25.81
CA LEU A 37 26.77 18.22 25.97
C LEU A 37 28.02 17.50 26.49
N GLY A 38 29.20 17.83 25.92
CA GLY A 38 30.45 17.13 26.21
C GLY A 38 30.67 15.83 25.40
N GLY A 39 29.65 15.34 24.68
CA GLY A 39 29.70 14.12 23.90
C GLY A 39 29.02 12.94 24.57
N ASN A 40 28.81 11.87 23.82
CA ASN A 40 28.12 10.67 24.27
C ASN A 40 29.12 9.58 24.72
N ALA A 41 29.28 9.41 26.02
CA ALA A 41 30.22 8.43 26.63
C ALA A 41 29.84 6.98 26.27
N GLU A 42 28.54 6.65 26.19
CA GLU A 42 28.07 5.30 25.83
C GLU A 42 28.50 4.95 24.40
N PHE A 43 28.32 5.89 23.47
CA PHE A 43 28.74 5.68 22.10
C PHE A 43 30.24 5.48 21.97
N MET A 44 31.04 6.25 22.75
CA MET A 44 32.51 6.11 22.79
C MET A 44 32.91 4.74 23.35
N ALA A 45 32.29 4.29 24.43
CA ALA A 45 32.52 2.95 25.02
C ALA A 45 32.18 1.82 24.04
N LYS A 46 31.03 1.90 23.33
CA LYS A 46 30.66 0.94 22.28
C LYS A 46 31.67 0.92 21.12
N THR A 47 32.19 2.09 20.76
CA THR A 47 33.24 2.20 19.72
C THR A 47 34.54 1.53 20.15
N ASP A 48 34.90 1.64 21.42
CA ASP A 48 36.09 0.98 21.95
C ASP A 48 35.92 -0.55 21.99
N LEU A 49 34.70 -1.07 22.29
CA LEU A 49 34.42 -2.49 22.17
C LEU A 49 34.57 -2.98 20.72
N ARG A 50 34.11 -2.20 19.73
CA ARG A 50 34.32 -2.54 18.30
C ARG A 50 35.81 -2.62 17.96
N LYS A 51 36.61 -1.67 18.43
CA LYS A 51 38.09 -1.67 18.25
C LYS A 51 38.73 -2.88 18.95
N ALA A 52 38.19 -3.31 20.07
CA ALA A 52 38.67 -4.52 20.79
C ALA A 52 38.25 -5.82 20.08
N GLY A 53 37.45 -5.79 19.02
CA GLY A 53 37.12 -6.92 18.18
C GLY A 53 35.85 -7.67 18.59
N PHE A 54 35.02 -7.14 19.50
CA PHE A 54 33.75 -7.75 19.86
C PHE A 54 32.72 -7.66 18.71
N ALA A 55 31.96 -8.73 18.53
CA ALA A 55 30.88 -8.77 17.54
C ALA A 55 29.72 -7.82 17.91
N GLU A 56 29.04 -7.24 16.93
CA GLU A 56 27.94 -6.29 17.16
C GLU A 56 26.81 -6.85 18.05
N ARG A 57 26.53 -8.15 17.95
CA ARG A 57 25.58 -8.85 18.85
C ARG A 57 26.02 -8.75 20.31
N VAL A 58 27.29 -9.01 20.58
CA VAL A 58 27.87 -8.97 21.93
C VAL A 58 27.88 -7.53 22.47
N ILE A 59 28.17 -6.55 21.61
CA ILE A 59 28.13 -5.11 21.96
C ILE A 59 26.71 -4.67 22.31
N ALA A 60 25.70 -5.13 21.59
CA ALA A 60 24.31 -4.85 21.89
C ALA A 60 23.90 -5.42 23.27
N GLU A 61 24.35 -6.65 23.58
CA GLU A 61 24.10 -7.31 24.87
C GLU A 61 24.97 -6.75 26.03
N ALA A 62 26.04 -6.02 25.72
CA ALA A 62 26.89 -5.38 26.73
C ALA A 62 26.15 -4.30 27.54
N THR A 63 25.10 -3.70 26.99
CA THR A 63 24.21 -2.73 27.65
C THR A 63 22.96 -3.37 28.26
N GLY A 64 22.74 -4.68 28.07
CA GLY A 64 21.60 -5.42 28.60
C GLY A 64 21.79 -5.80 30.08
N PHE A 65 20.66 -5.98 30.77
CA PHE A 65 20.62 -6.36 32.21
C PHE A 65 20.24 -7.85 32.40
N ALA A 66 19.99 -8.59 31.32
CA ALA A 66 19.62 -10.00 31.42
C ALA A 66 20.78 -10.84 31.92
N ASP A 67 20.54 -11.82 32.80
CA ASP A 67 21.56 -12.78 33.24
C ASP A 67 22.00 -13.63 32.05
N THR A 68 23.30 -13.87 31.94
CA THR A 68 23.91 -14.66 30.87
C THR A 68 25.15 -15.38 31.38
N ASP A 69 25.34 -16.60 30.85
CA ASP A 69 26.53 -17.40 31.12
C ASP A 69 27.57 -17.33 29.98
N ASP A 70 27.31 -16.49 28.97
CA ASP A 70 28.18 -16.28 27.82
C ASP A 70 29.42 -15.44 28.26
N GLU A 71 30.60 -16.07 28.23
CA GLU A 71 31.86 -15.46 28.68
C GLU A 71 32.21 -14.21 27.86
N ASP A 72 31.88 -14.16 26.56
CA ASP A 72 32.14 -13.01 25.68
C ASP A 72 31.25 -11.81 26.08
N ILE A 73 30.00 -12.08 26.42
CA ILE A 73 29.08 -11.01 26.87
C ILE A 73 29.51 -10.49 28.24
N ILE A 74 29.93 -11.38 29.18
CA ILE A 74 30.41 -10.97 30.50
C ILE A 74 31.68 -10.12 30.36
N ALA A 75 32.63 -10.54 29.52
CA ALA A 75 33.83 -9.76 29.23
C ALA A 75 33.53 -8.38 28.61
N ALA A 76 32.60 -8.34 27.64
CA ALA A 76 32.15 -7.11 27.00
C ALA A 76 31.48 -6.17 28.00
N ARG A 77 30.61 -6.67 28.89
CA ARG A 77 29.97 -5.86 29.95
C ARG A 77 30.97 -5.23 30.89
N ARG A 78 31.98 -6.00 31.30
CA ARG A 78 33.06 -5.49 32.17
C ARG A 78 33.87 -4.40 31.51
N LEU A 79 34.30 -4.65 30.27
CA LEU A 79 35.05 -3.63 29.49
C LEU A 79 34.20 -2.39 29.19
N PHE A 80 32.90 -2.59 28.84
CA PHE A 80 31.96 -1.51 28.65
C PHE A 80 31.82 -0.62 29.87
N ALA A 81 31.62 -1.22 31.04
CA ALA A 81 31.50 -0.47 32.30
C ALA A 81 32.76 0.32 32.64
N GLU A 82 33.96 -0.25 32.42
CA GLU A 82 35.23 0.43 32.61
C GLU A 82 35.38 1.62 31.66
N ARG A 83 35.20 1.41 30.36
CA ARG A 83 35.30 2.45 29.35
C ARG A 83 34.23 3.53 29.50
N MET A 84 33.01 3.13 29.83
CA MET A 84 31.93 4.07 30.12
C MET A 84 32.25 4.97 31.29
N ALA A 85 32.83 4.46 32.38
CA ALA A 85 33.22 5.24 33.55
C ALA A 85 34.38 6.21 33.22
N GLU A 86 35.36 5.78 32.40
CA GLU A 86 36.47 6.61 31.93
C GLU A 86 35.96 7.75 31.04
N HIS A 87 35.19 7.42 29.98
CA HIS A 87 34.67 8.43 29.07
C HIS A 87 33.71 9.39 29.76
N LYS A 88 32.87 8.89 30.70
CA LYS A 88 31.93 9.72 31.44
C LYS A 88 32.65 10.83 32.24
N LYS A 89 33.78 10.55 32.89
CA LYS A 89 34.54 11.57 33.62
C LYS A 89 35.04 12.67 32.67
N ALA A 90 35.50 12.27 31.48
CA ALA A 90 35.99 13.21 30.47
C ALA A 90 34.85 14.06 29.88
N THR A 91 33.72 13.40 29.48
CA THR A 91 32.57 14.08 28.90
C THR A 91 31.85 14.97 29.91
N ASP A 92 31.75 14.58 31.20
CA ASP A 92 31.14 15.42 32.25
C ASP A 92 31.98 16.71 32.48
N ALA A 93 33.31 16.58 32.51
CA ALA A 93 34.19 17.76 32.65
C ALA A 93 34.12 18.68 31.41
N GLU A 94 33.96 18.13 30.22
CA GLU A 94 33.78 18.89 28.99
C GLU A 94 32.39 19.52 28.93
N ALA A 95 31.34 18.83 29.38
CA ALA A 95 29.98 19.34 29.45
C ALA A 95 29.87 20.61 30.31
N GLU A 96 30.58 20.64 31.45
CA GLU A 96 30.63 21.87 32.30
C GLU A 96 31.23 23.07 31.54
N LYS A 97 32.28 22.85 30.75
CA LYS A 97 32.85 23.92 29.93
C LYS A 97 31.89 24.40 28.85
N VAL A 98 31.16 23.45 28.20
CA VAL A 98 30.15 23.77 27.18
C VAL A 98 28.97 24.53 27.81
N ARG A 99 28.51 24.14 29.01
CA ARG A 99 27.46 24.86 29.76
C ARG A 99 27.91 26.27 30.12
N ALA A 100 29.15 26.44 30.58
CA ALA A 100 29.71 27.73 30.91
C ALA A 100 29.86 28.64 29.68
N ALA A 101 30.05 28.07 28.49
CA ALA A 101 30.09 28.79 27.22
C ALA A 101 28.69 29.15 26.67
N GLY A 102 27.60 28.73 27.34
CA GLY A 102 26.22 28.99 26.90
C GLY A 102 25.48 27.81 26.28
N GLY A 103 26.11 26.61 26.25
CA GLY A 103 25.50 25.37 25.75
C GLY A 103 25.55 25.23 24.23
N LEU A 104 24.60 24.50 23.69
CA LEU A 104 24.51 24.25 22.24
C LEU A 104 23.88 25.44 21.50
N PHE A 105 24.59 25.97 20.51
CA PHE A 105 24.11 27.02 19.62
C PHE A 105 23.55 26.40 18.33
N ILE A 106 22.28 26.65 18.03
CA ILE A 106 21.60 26.18 16.80
C ILE A 106 21.48 27.36 15.83
N LEU A 107 22.08 27.20 14.65
CA LEU A 107 22.00 28.16 13.56
C LEU A 107 21.13 27.58 12.42
N GLY A 108 20.02 28.22 12.12
CA GLY A 108 19.20 27.94 10.96
C GLY A 108 19.50 28.93 9.83
N THR A 109 19.68 28.44 8.62
CA THR A 109 19.96 29.28 7.43
C THR A 109 18.71 29.61 6.62
N GLU A 110 17.57 28.97 6.93
CA GLU A 110 16.26 29.25 6.32
C GLU A 110 15.13 28.78 7.26
N ARG A 111 13.92 29.25 6.99
CA ARG A 111 12.71 28.79 7.72
C ARG A 111 12.03 27.66 6.99
N HIS A 112 11.47 26.72 7.74
CA HIS A 112 10.65 25.68 7.17
C HIS A 112 9.22 26.16 6.88
N GLU A 113 8.51 25.44 6.04
CA GLU A 113 7.08 25.69 5.76
C GLU A 113 6.20 25.57 7.02
N SER A 114 6.63 24.80 8.01
CA SER A 114 5.90 24.59 9.26
C SER A 114 6.67 25.09 10.47
N ARG A 115 6.02 25.94 11.25
CA ARG A 115 6.53 26.44 12.53
C ARG A 115 6.91 25.31 13.51
N ARG A 116 6.21 24.18 13.43
CA ARG A 116 6.51 23.00 14.26
C ARG A 116 7.90 22.46 13.99
N ILE A 117 8.33 22.43 12.73
CA ILE A 117 9.67 21.94 12.35
C ILE A 117 10.73 22.92 12.84
N ASP A 118 10.52 24.23 12.70
CA ASP A 118 11.40 25.25 13.26
C ASP A 118 11.57 25.11 14.78
N ASN A 119 10.46 24.86 15.48
CA ASN A 119 10.49 24.66 16.93
C ASN A 119 11.21 23.34 17.30
N GLN A 120 11.10 22.30 16.49
CA GLN A 120 11.89 21.07 16.68
C GLN A 120 13.39 21.31 16.48
N LEU A 121 13.77 22.17 15.55
CA LEU A 121 15.16 22.57 15.37
C LEU A 121 15.65 23.41 16.55
N ARG A 122 14.90 24.43 16.96
CA ARG A 122 15.19 25.21 18.16
C ARG A 122 15.31 24.38 19.43
N GLY A 123 14.40 23.39 19.58
CA GLY A 123 14.37 22.49 20.72
C GLY A 123 15.53 21.49 20.80
N ARG A 124 16.47 21.53 19.87
CA ARG A 124 17.73 20.79 19.99
C ARG A 124 18.72 21.48 20.92
N SER A 125 18.67 22.82 21.04
CA SER A 125 19.31 23.53 22.13
C SER A 125 18.47 23.41 23.40
N GLY A 126 19.08 23.45 24.57
CA GLY A 126 18.35 23.42 25.85
C GLY A 126 17.70 22.12 26.23
N ARG A 127 18.13 20.96 25.69
CA ARG A 127 17.65 19.64 26.08
C ARG A 127 18.06 19.33 27.52
N GLN A 128 17.23 18.57 28.20
CA GLN A 128 17.43 18.13 29.59
C GLN A 128 17.67 19.29 30.58
N GLY A 129 17.24 20.51 30.24
CA GLY A 129 17.43 21.69 31.06
C GLY A 129 18.78 22.38 30.88
N ASP A 130 19.61 21.92 29.98
CA ASP A 130 20.89 22.57 29.64
C ASP A 130 20.68 23.97 29.01
N PRO A 131 21.59 24.91 29.19
CA PRO A 131 21.56 26.19 28.48
C PRO A 131 21.75 25.98 26.97
N GLY A 132 21.20 26.87 26.16
CA GLY A 132 21.36 26.84 24.74
C GLY A 132 20.75 28.06 24.05
N GLU A 133 21.20 28.36 22.86
CA GLU A 133 20.72 29.48 22.04
C GLU A 133 20.34 28.99 20.65
N SER A 134 19.39 29.66 20.01
CA SER A 134 19.06 29.42 18.62
C SER A 134 18.83 30.71 17.86
N ARG A 135 19.36 30.79 16.64
CA ARG A 135 19.18 31.95 15.77
C ARG A 135 18.95 31.52 14.32
N PHE A 136 18.06 32.22 13.62
CA PHE A 136 17.81 32.05 12.19
C PHE A 136 18.43 33.24 11.44
N PHE A 137 19.16 32.92 10.38
CA PHE A 137 19.67 33.89 9.39
C PHE A 137 18.90 33.63 8.11
N LEU A 138 18.16 34.62 7.63
CA LEU A 138 17.20 34.49 6.53
C LEU A 138 17.51 35.49 5.44
N ALA A 139 17.32 35.10 4.20
CA ALA A 139 17.37 35.98 3.05
C ALA A 139 15.95 36.27 2.52
N MET A 140 15.76 37.46 1.94
CA MET A 140 14.50 37.80 1.27
C MET A 140 14.26 36.94 0.02
N THR A 141 15.33 36.31 -0.48
CA THR A 141 15.27 35.37 -1.62
C THR A 141 14.88 33.95 -1.22
N ASP A 142 14.79 33.64 0.09
CA ASP A 142 14.35 32.33 0.57
C ASP A 142 12.94 32.01 0.08
N ASP A 143 12.67 30.72 -0.21
CA ASP A 143 11.41 30.29 -0.84
C ASP A 143 10.16 30.74 -0.08
N ILE A 144 10.17 30.70 1.24
CA ILE A 144 9.03 31.14 2.05
C ILE A 144 8.79 32.65 1.93
N MET A 145 9.85 33.43 1.80
CA MET A 145 9.76 34.86 1.61
C MET A 145 9.37 35.22 0.19
N ARG A 146 9.91 34.54 -0.81
CA ARG A 146 9.60 34.72 -2.23
C ARG A 146 8.14 34.38 -2.59
N LEU A 147 7.59 33.28 -2.03
CA LEU A 147 6.26 32.80 -2.36
C LEU A 147 5.15 33.44 -1.52
N PHE A 148 5.45 33.82 -0.28
CA PHE A 148 4.46 34.25 0.71
C PHE A 148 4.89 35.53 1.44
N GLY A 149 6.10 36.02 1.19
CA GLY A 149 6.55 37.31 1.66
C GLY A 149 5.71 38.43 1.02
N SER A 150 5.35 39.41 1.83
CA SER A 150 4.52 40.51 1.36
C SER A 150 5.29 41.36 0.35
N GLU A 151 4.78 41.52 -0.88
CA GLU A 151 5.27 42.53 -1.84
C GLU A 151 5.42 43.91 -1.20
N ARG A 152 4.59 44.19 -0.19
CA ARG A 152 4.68 45.44 0.59
C ARG A 152 6.03 45.60 1.32
N ILE A 153 6.60 44.49 1.81
CA ILE A 153 7.92 44.56 2.52
C ILE A 153 9.00 44.77 1.49
N MET A 154 8.97 44.10 0.34
CA MET A 154 9.93 44.32 -0.74
C MET A 154 9.86 45.77 -1.26
N ASN A 155 8.69 46.26 -1.57
CA ASN A 155 8.50 47.64 -2.03
C ASN A 155 8.89 48.69 -0.97
N MET A 156 8.69 48.40 0.32
CA MET A 156 9.14 49.26 1.40
C MET A 156 10.66 49.31 1.49
N MET A 157 11.33 48.18 1.32
CA MET A 157 12.80 48.08 1.35
C MET A 157 13.42 48.77 0.15
N GLU A 158 12.87 48.63 -1.04
CA GLU A 158 13.26 49.39 -2.23
C GLU A 158 13.08 50.89 -2.03
N THR A 159 11.96 51.30 -1.42
CA THR A 159 11.68 52.69 -1.11
C THR A 159 12.68 53.30 -0.10
N LEU A 160 13.06 52.50 0.89
CA LEU A 160 14.03 52.89 1.94
C LEU A 160 15.48 52.80 1.44
N LYS A 161 15.73 52.33 0.21
CA LYS A 161 17.06 52.11 -0.36
C LYS A 161 18.00 51.39 0.60
N VAL A 162 17.51 50.35 1.26
CA VAL A 162 18.32 49.52 2.14
C VAL A 162 19.30 48.72 1.29
N ASP A 163 20.58 48.74 1.62
CA ASP A 163 21.58 47.97 0.91
C ASP A 163 21.35 46.48 1.10
N GLU A 164 21.56 45.66 0.04
CA GLU A 164 21.28 44.23 0.02
C GLU A 164 22.02 43.46 1.13
N ASP A 165 23.23 43.96 1.53
CA ASP A 165 24.07 43.34 2.55
C ASP A 165 23.76 43.82 3.98
N THR A 166 22.80 44.75 4.16
CA THR A 166 22.50 45.30 5.49
C THR A 166 21.68 44.32 6.32
N PRO A 167 22.16 43.83 7.48
CA PRO A 167 21.39 42.93 8.34
C PRO A 167 20.22 43.69 8.96
N LEU A 168 19.02 43.15 8.73
CA LEU A 168 17.77 43.67 9.26
C LEU A 168 17.36 42.91 10.53
N ASP A 169 17.34 43.59 11.66
CA ASP A 169 16.90 43.01 12.93
C ASP A 169 15.56 43.63 13.35
N ALA A 170 14.54 43.46 12.52
CA ALA A 170 13.25 44.09 12.75
C ALA A 170 12.18 43.07 13.21
N LYS A 171 11.56 43.36 14.35
CA LYS A 171 10.38 42.60 14.87
C LYS A 171 9.24 42.50 13.83
N MET A 172 9.13 43.46 12.93
CA MET A 172 8.12 43.49 11.86
C MET A 172 8.33 42.36 10.85
N LEU A 173 9.58 42.01 10.52
CA LEU A 173 9.90 40.87 9.63
C LEU A 173 9.52 39.54 10.27
N SER A 174 9.67 39.39 11.56
CA SER A 174 9.24 38.18 12.29
C SER A 174 7.74 37.92 12.14
N GLY A 175 6.95 38.99 12.24
CA GLY A 175 5.49 38.88 12.04
C GLY A 175 5.10 38.48 10.61
N ALA A 176 5.79 39.02 9.61
CA ALA A 176 5.55 38.67 8.20
C ALA A 176 5.90 37.20 7.92
N ILE A 177 7.03 36.71 8.46
CA ILE A 177 7.46 35.33 8.34
C ILE A 177 6.43 34.38 9.00
N GLU A 178 5.98 34.70 10.21
CA GLU A 178 4.95 33.91 10.90
C GLU A 178 3.63 33.88 10.11
N GLN A 179 3.22 35.00 9.51
CA GLN A 179 2.03 35.04 8.67
C GLN A 179 2.21 34.22 7.38
N ALA A 180 3.38 34.28 6.75
CA ALA A 180 3.72 33.44 5.59
C ALA A 180 3.62 31.95 5.94
N GLN A 181 4.28 31.51 7.03
CA GLN A 181 4.20 30.13 7.50
C GLN A 181 2.76 29.68 7.77
N LYS A 182 1.96 30.54 8.42
CA LYS A 182 0.55 30.24 8.70
C LYS A 182 -0.29 30.07 7.41
N THR A 183 0.01 30.84 6.38
CA THR A 183 -0.64 30.74 5.06
C THR A 183 -0.30 29.42 4.39
N VAL A 184 0.99 29.02 4.40
CA VAL A 184 1.47 27.72 3.87
C VAL A 184 0.84 26.57 4.63
N GLU A 185 0.88 26.61 5.97
CA GLU A 185 0.29 25.58 6.82
C GLU A 185 -1.23 25.43 6.55
N SER A 186 -1.95 26.55 6.41
CA SER A 186 -3.38 26.54 6.10
C SER A 186 -3.67 25.92 4.73
N ARG A 187 -2.87 26.27 3.71
CA ARG A 187 -2.99 25.67 2.37
C ARG A 187 -2.71 24.18 2.40
N ASN A 188 -1.62 23.77 3.03
CA ASN A 188 -1.26 22.36 3.15
C ASN A 188 -2.30 21.57 3.97
N PHE A 189 -2.90 22.20 4.98
CA PHE A 189 -4.01 21.60 5.74
C PHE A 189 -5.23 21.38 4.84
N GLN A 190 -5.63 22.38 4.03
CA GLN A 190 -6.78 22.23 3.12
C GLN A 190 -6.54 21.12 2.10
N VAL A 191 -5.34 21.06 1.51
CA VAL A 191 -5.00 19.98 0.56
C VAL A 191 -5.11 18.61 1.23
N ARG A 192 -4.52 18.44 2.42
CA ARG A 192 -4.62 17.16 3.16
C ARG A 192 -6.05 16.82 3.55
N LYS A 193 -6.83 17.82 3.97
CA LYS A 193 -8.24 17.63 4.30
C LYS A 193 -9.02 17.13 3.09
N SER A 194 -8.86 17.78 1.94
CA SER A 194 -9.52 17.34 0.70
C SER A 194 -9.12 15.91 0.33
N VAL A 195 -7.83 15.56 0.39
CA VAL A 195 -7.38 14.20 0.10
C VAL A 195 -8.06 13.18 1.01
N LEU A 196 -8.15 13.46 2.32
CA LEU A 196 -8.82 12.58 3.28
C LEU A 196 -10.32 12.45 2.99
N GLU A 197 -11.00 13.55 2.62
CA GLU A 197 -12.43 13.52 2.28
C GLU A 197 -12.73 12.64 1.06
N TYR A 198 -11.85 12.65 0.04
CA TYR A 198 -11.95 11.73 -1.10
C TYR A 198 -11.64 10.27 -0.72
N ASP A 199 -10.61 10.08 0.10
CA ASP A 199 -10.19 8.73 0.51
C ASP A 199 -11.22 8.05 1.44
N ASP A 200 -11.94 8.84 2.25
CA ASP A 200 -12.98 8.34 3.15
C ASP A 200 -14.10 7.64 2.38
N VAL A 201 -14.51 8.16 1.22
CA VAL A 201 -15.53 7.51 0.37
C VAL A 201 -15.07 6.11 -0.05
N MET A 202 -13.84 6.00 -0.56
CA MET A 202 -13.28 4.73 -0.96
C MET A 202 -13.08 3.76 0.23
N ASN A 203 -12.73 4.29 1.40
CA ASN A 203 -12.55 3.48 2.61
C ASN A 203 -13.88 2.89 3.10
N GLN A 204 -14.97 3.64 3.02
CA GLN A 204 -16.31 3.15 3.37
C GLN A 204 -16.74 2.02 2.42
N GLN A 205 -16.60 2.22 1.10
CA GLN A 205 -16.90 1.21 0.10
C GLN A 205 -16.03 -0.04 0.26
N ARG A 206 -14.74 0.15 0.50
CA ARG A 206 -13.79 -0.95 0.80
C ARG A 206 -14.22 -1.73 2.04
N GLY A 207 -14.65 -1.04 3.09
CA GLY A 207 -15.13 -1.66 4.31
C GLY A 207 -16.29 -2.62 4.07
N ILE A 208 -17.24 -2.22 3.23
CA ILE A 208 -18.41 -3.04 2.84
C ILE A 208 -17.95 -4.28 2.06
N ILE A 209 -17.21 -4.08 0.98
CA ILE A 209 -16.78 -5.18 0.09
C ILE A 209 -15.87 -6.17 0.83
N TYR A 210 -14.91 -5.68 1.62
CA TYR A 210 -14.01 -6.57 2.38
C TYR A 210 -14.73 -7.28 3.53
N GLY A 211 -15.76 -6.66 4.11
CA GLY A 211 -16.63 -7.31 5.08
C GLY A 211 -17.36 -8.50 4.47
N GLU A 212 -18.01 -8.32 3.33
CA GLU A 212 -18.69 -9.41 2.61
C GLU A 212 -17.72 -10.49 2.13
N ARG A 213 -16.59 -10.08 1.55
CA ARG A 213 -15.54 -11.01 1.12
C ARG A 213 -15.00 -11.86 2.28
N ARG A 214 -14.88 -11.28 3.47
CA ARG A 214 -14.41 -12.00 4.66
C ARG A 214 -15.40 -13.07 5.12
N LYS A 215 -16.70 -12.79 5.11
CA LYS A 215 -17.75 -13.79 5.42
C LYS A 215 -17.62 -15.02 4.51
N VAL A 216 -17.42 -14.79 3.22
CA VAL A 216 -17.20 -15.86 2.23
C VAL A 216 -15.94 -16.66 2.53
N LEU A 217 -14.84 -16.02 2.93
CA LEU A 217 -13.57 -16.67 3.28
C LEU A 217 -13.65 -17.45 4.58
N ASP A 218 -14.37 -16.93 5.57
CA ASP A 218 -14.56 -17.57 6.88
C ASP A 218 -15.49 -18.80 6.81
N GLY A 219 -16.07 -19.07 5.62
CA GLY A 219 -16.84 -20.28 5.33
C GLY A 219 -18.30 -20.23 5.77
N GLU A 220 -18.90 -19.04 5.86
CA GLU A 220 -20.34 -18.90 6.07
C GLU A 220 -21.12 -19.59 4.95
N ASP A 221 -22.30 -20.16 5.30
CA ASP A 221 -23.17 -20.78 4.30
C ASP A 221 -23.80 -19.70 3.41
N LEU A 222 -23.41 -19.72 2.14
CA LEU A 222 -23.83 -18.72 1.16
C LEU A 222 -25.20 -19.04 0.52
N ARG A 223 -25.82 -20.18 0.85
CA ARG A 223 -27.06 -20.64 0.19
C ARG A 223 -28.16 -19.58 0.24
N GLU A 224 -28.41 -19.02 1.42
CA GLU A 224 -29.44 -17.99 1.59
C GLU A 224 -29.11 -16.73 0.77
N GLN A 225 -27.86 -16.30 0.79
CA GLN A 225 -27.41 -15.15 0.04
C GLN A 225 -27.54 -15.35 -1.47
N ILE A 226 -27.11 -16.51 -1.97
CA ILE A 226 -27.21 -16.87 -3.39
C ILE A 226 -28.67 -16.99 -3.84
N THR A 227 -29.52 -17.65 -3.07
CA THR A 227 -30.96 -17.76 -3.39
C THR A 227 -31.63 -16.38 -3.37
N GLY A 228 -31.24 -15.50 -2.46
CA GLY A 228 -31.66 -14.10 -2.46
C GLY A 228 -31.25 -13.35 -3.73
N MET A 229 -30.00 -13.51 -4.18
CA MET A 229 -29.51 -12.93 -5.43
C MET A 229 -30.27 -13.47 -6.66
N ILE A 230 -30.61 -14.75 -6.70
CA ILE A 230 -31.38 -15.33 -7.79
C ILE A 230 -32.77 -14.68 -7.87
N ARG A 231 -33.48 -14.56 -6.75
CA ARG A 231 -34.82 -13.92 -6.69
C ARG A 231 -34.76 -12.46 -7.11
N GLU A 232 -33.75 -11.72 -6.62
CA GLU A 232 -33.55 -10.31 -6.97
C GLU A 232 -33.23 -10.15 -8.46
N PHE A 233 -32.39 -11.02 -9.02
CA PHE A 233 -32.10 -11.06 -10.45
C PHE A 233 -33.35 -11.31 -11.29
N VAL A 234 -34.18 -12.28 -10.91
CA VAL A 234 -35.42 -12.59 -11.59
C VAL A 234 -36.39 -11.41 -11.53
N SER A 235 -36.60 -10.87 -10.32
CA SER A 235 -37.51 -9.74 -10.11
C SER A 235 -37.09 -8.49 -10.85
N SER A 236 -35.81 -8.10 -10.74
CA SER A 236 -35.28 -6.89 -11.38
C SER A 236 -35.29 -6.97 -12.90
N THR A 237 -34.93 -8.15 -13.46
CA THR A 237 -34.91 -8.35 -14.92
C THR A 237 -36.33 -8.30 -15.50
N ILE A 238 -37.31 -8.94 -14.85
CA ILE A 238 -38.71 -8.88 -15.29
C ILE A 238 -39.27 -7.47 -15.15
N ALA A 239 -39.02 -6.81 -14.04
CA ALA A 239 -39.44 -5.41 -13.83
C ALA A 239 -38.89 -4.44 -14.89
N ALA A 240 -37.60 -4.60 -15.22
CA ALA A 240 -36.95 -3.81 -16.25
C ALA A 240 -37.49 -4.08 -17.67
N ALA A 241 -37.91 -5.31 -17.97
CA ALA A 241 -38.45 -5.67 -19.27
C ALA A 241 -39.93 -5.33 -19.44
N MET A 242 -40.74 -5.47 -18.37
CA MET A 242 -42.17 -5.21 -18.43
C MET A 242 -42.61 -3.79 -18.16
N HIS A 243 -41.77 -2.97 -17.54
CA HIS A 243 -42.04 -1.56 -17.16
C HIS A 243 -43.39 -1.36 -16.42
N GLY A 244 -43.84 -2.39 -15.70
CA GLY A 244 -45.14 -2.39 -15.01
C GLY A 244 -46.37 -2.73 -15.89
N GLU A 245 -46.18 -2.92 -17.19
CA GLU A 245 -47.23 -3.32 -18.11
C GLU A 245 -47.28 -4.86 -18.26
N PRO A 246 -48.47 -5.48 -18.32
CA PRO A 246 -48.56 -6.92 -18.51
C PRO A 246 -48.23 -7.31 -19.95
N ALA A 247 -47.62 -8.49 -20.13
CA ALA A 247 -47.41 -9.07 -21.46
C ALA A 247 -48.73 -9.67 -22.01
N GLU A 248 -49.15 -9.21 -23.17
CA GLU A 248 -50.40 -9.59 -23.85
C GLU A 248 -50.15 -10.39 -25.13
N THR A 249 -48.90 -10.46 -25.59
CA THR A 249 -48.50 -11.21 -26.78
C THR A 249 -47.38 -12.20 -26.47
N SER A 250 -47.35 -13.32 -27.22
CA SER A 250 -46.28 -14.30 -27.07
C SER A 250 -44.91 -13.69 -27.33
N GLN A 251 -44.79 -12.76 -28.27
CA GLN A 251 -43.53 -12.10 -28.56
C GLN A 251 -43.03 -11.27 -27.38
N GLN A 252 -43.92 -10.50 -26.73
CA GLN A 252 -43.56 -9.75 -25.52
C GLN A 252 -43.07 -10.67 -24.39
N LEU A 253 -43.75 -11.80 -24.21
CA LEU A 253 -43.35 -12.77 -23.21
C LEU A 253 -41.99 -13.40 -23.53
N ASP A 254 -41.74 -13.76 -24.79
CA ASP A 254 -40.49 -14.32 -25.25
C ASP A 254 -39.33 -13.33 -25.05
N ASP A 255 -39.56 -12.05 -25.36
CA ASP A 255 -38.55 -10.99 -25.14
C ASP A 255 -38.18 -10.83 -23.65
N VAL A 256 -39.19 -10.94 -22.74
CA VAL A 256 -38.95 -10.90 -21.29
C VAL A 256 -38.24 -12.17 -20.81
N LEU A 257 -38.51 -13.32 -21.38
CA LEU A 257 -37.96 -14.62 -20.97
C LEU A 257 -36.57 -14.90 -21.57
N ALA A 258 -36.20 -14.25 -22.66
CA ALA A 258 -34.95 -14.47 -23.37
C ALA A 258 -33.65 -14.44 -22.49
N PRO A 259 -33.49 -13.55 -21.50
CA PRO A 259 -32.36 -13.59 -20.58
C PRO A 259 -32.28 -14.86 -19.75
N PHE A 260 -33.45 -15.38 -19.30
CA PHE A 260 -33.55 -16.58 -18.47
C PHE A 260 -33.36 -17.86 -19.27
N GLU A 261 -33.83 -17.89 -20.53
CA GLU A 261 -33.61 -19.01 -21.44
C GLU A 261 -32.13 -19.26 -21.74
N LYS A 262 -31.33 -18.21 -21.78
CA LYS A 262 -29.88 -18.33 -21.91
C LYS A 262 -29.18 -18.93 -20.70
N LEU A 263 -29.84 -18.94 -19.53
CA LEU A 263 -29.24 -19.35 -18.27
C LEU A 263 -29.77 -20.67 -17.74
N PHE A 264 -31.09 -20.77 -17.54
CA PHE A 264 -31.70 -21.91 -16.84
C PHE A 264 -33.10 -22.29 -17.31
N LEU A 265 -33.80 -21.40 -18.02
CA LEU A 265 -35.17 -21.65 -18.42
C LEU A 265 -35.21 -22.42 -19.77
N PRO A 266 -35.85 -23.60 -19.86
CA PRO A 266 -36.04 -24.24 -21.14
C PRO A 266 -36.97 -23.42 -22.04
N HIS A 267 -36.64 -23.34 -23.32
CA HIS A 267 -37.49 -22.64 -24.28
C HIS A 267 -38.91 -23.19 -24.30
N GLY A 268 -39.93 -22.34 -24.25
CA GLY A 268 -41.33 -22.73 -24.23
C GLY A 268 -41.84 -23.31 -22.90
N ALA A 269 -41.04 -23.24 -21.82
CA ALA A 269 -41.49 -23.70 -20.49
C ALA A 269 -42.61 -22.85 -19.88
N ILE A 270 -42.67 -21.58 -20.30
CA ILE A 270 -43.71 -20.63 -19.88
C ILE A 270 -44.39 -20.11 -21.16
N THR A 271 -45.73 -20.26 -21.20
CA THR A 271 -46.54 -19.84 -22.34
C THR A 271 -47.66 -18.90 -21.89
N LEU A 272 -48.09 -18.02 -22.77
CA LEU A 272 -49.18 -17.07 -22.49
C LEU A 272 -50.48 -17.74 -22.08
N GLU A 273 -50.73 -18.92 -22.64
CA GLU A 273 -51.94 -19.72 -22.37
C GLU A 273 -52.04 -20.17 -20.91
N GLN A 274 -50.90 -20.43 -20.25
CA GLN A 274 -50.84 -20.80 -18.83
C GLN A 274 -51.38 -19.71 -17.91
N PHE A 275 -51.44 -18.47 -18.39
CA PHE A 275 -51.91 -17.31 -17.64
C PHE A 275 -53.23 -16.72 -18.18
N GLY A 276 -53.92 -17.44 -19.08
CA GLY A 276 -55.20 -16.97 -19.61
C GLY A 276 -55.11 -15.83 -20.62
N GLY A 277 -53.98 -15.73 -21.34
CA GLY A 277 -53.77 -14.74 -22.41
C GLY A 277 -53.20 -13.40 -21.98
N LYS A 278 -52.93 -13.19 -20.69
CA LYS A 278 -52.33 -11.97 -20.16
C LYS A 278 -51.50 -12.26 -18.90
N VAL A 279 -50.24 -11.90 -18.93
CA VAL A 279 -49.30 -12.17 -17.83
C VAL A 279 -48.96 -10.91 -17.06
N LYS A 280 -49.29 -10.90 -15.77
CA LYS A 280 -48.88 -9.82 -14.85
C LYS A 280 -47.45 -10.06 -14.36
N GLN A 281 -46.74 -8.98 -14.06
CA GLN A 281 -45.37 -9.00 -13.59
C GLN A 281 -45.17 -9.95 -12.38
N ASP A 282 -46.01 -9.82 -11.33
CA ASP A 282 -45.87 -10.61 -10.10
C ASP A 282 -46.04 -12.13 -10.37
N ALA A 283 -47.02 -12.50 -11.16
CA ALA A 283 -47.28 -13.89 -11.51
C ALA A 283 -46.15 -14.52 -12.37
N LEU A 284 -45.56 -13.70 -13.25
CA LEU A 284 -44.41 -14.12 -14.04
C LEU A 284 -43.16 -14.28 -13.15
N THR A 285 -42.93 -13.33 -12.26
CA THR A 285 -41.78 -13.34 -11.32
C THR A 285 -41.86 -14.61 -10.45
N GLU A 286 -43.01 -14.90 -9.84
CA GLU A 286 -43.22 -16.10 -9.02
C GLU A 286 -42.94 -17.37 -9.82
N ARG A 287 -43.45 -17.45 -11.07
CA ARG A 287 -43.26 -18.62 -11.90
C ARG A 287 -41.82 -18.85 -12.34
N VAL A 288 -41.12 -17.79 -12.73
CA VAL A 288 -39.70 -17.87 -13.12
C VAL A 288 -38.83 -18.19 -11.91
N ASP A 289 -39.10 -17.59 -10.73
CA ASP A 289 -38.40 -17.86 -9.48
C ASP A 289 -38.53 -19.35 -9.08
N ASP A 290 -39.73 -19.90 -9.12
CA ASP A 290 -40.00 -21.34 -8.86
C ASP A 290 -39.15 -22.25 -9.77
N ILE A 291 -39.04 -21.92 -11.06
CA ILE A 291 -38.22 -22.69 -11.99
C ILE A 291 -36.73 -22.52 -11.68
N ALA A 292 -36.30 -21.30 -11.46
CA ALA A 292 -34.91 -21.00 -11.10
C ALA A 292 -34.45 -21.78 -9.87
N MET A 293 -35.28 -21.80 -8.81
CA MET A 293 -34.99 -22.53 -7.58
C MET A 293 -34.95 -24.06 -7.80
N LYS A 294 -35.86 -24.61 -8.59
CA LYS A 294 -35.86 -26.05 -8.94
C LYS A 294 -34.58 -26.42 -9.73
N VAL A 295 -34.18 -25.57 -10.67
CA VAL A 295 -32.95 -25.80 -11.44
C VAL A 295 -31.73 -25.70 -10.55
N TYR A 296 -31.69 -24.72 -9.64
CA TYR A 296 -30.61 -24.57 -8.67
C TYR A 296 -30.47 -25.80 -7.76
N GLU A 297 -31.57 -26.29 -7.19
CA GLU A 297 -31.58 -27.50 -6.36
C GLU A 297 -31.19 -28.77 -7.15
N ALA A 298 -31.65 -28.86 -8.40
CA ALA A 298 -31.26 -29.98 -9.28
C ALA A 298 -29.76 -29.97 -9.57
N ARG A 299 -29.18 -28.78 -9.75
CA ARG A 299 -27.71 -28.62 -9.90
C ARG A 299 -26.97 -29.01 -8.63
N GLU A 300 -27.43 -28.56 -7.46
CA GLU A 300 -26.83 -28.93 -6.17
C GLU A 300 -26.77 -30.46 -6.02
N LYS A 301 -27.88 -31.14 -6.29
CA LYS A 301 -27.94 -32.62 -6.28
C LYS A 301 -27.01 -33.26 -7.33
N ALA A 302 -26.90 -32.67 -8.51
CA ALA A 302 -26.06 -33.19 -9.59
C ALA A 302 -24.57 -33.09 -9.31
N PHE A 303 -24.12 -32.03 -8.58
CA PHE A 303 -22.74 -31.90 -8.14
C PHE A 303 -22.36 -32.89 -7.05
N GLY A 304 -23.33 -33.27 -6.18
CA GLY A 304 -23.09 -34.20 -5.07
C GLY A 304 -22.23 -33.60 -3.97
N ASP A 305 -21.82 -34.50 -3.06
CA ASP A 305 -21.05 -34.12 -1.90
C ASP A 305 -19.54 -34.19 -2.19
N GLY A 306 -18.78 -33.27 -1.58
CA GLY A 306 -17.33 -33.26 -1.58
C GLY A 306 -16.73 -34.24 -0.56
N PRO A 307 -15.40 -34.34 -0.54
CA PRO A 307 -14.68 -35.27 0.37
C PRO A 307 -14.99 -35.05 1.85
N ASN A 308 -15.43 -33.86 2.23
CA ASN A 308 -15.74 -33.47 3.61
C ASN A 308 -17.23 -33.62 3.97
N GLY A 309 -18.04 -34.26 3.10
CA GLY A 309 -19.49 -34.36 3.29
C GLY A 309 -20.29 -33.09 3.08
N MET A 310 -19.63 -31.99 2.64
CA MET A 310 -20.33 -30.78 2.23
C MET A 310 -20.68 -30.82 0.74
N PRO A 311 -21.84 -30.27 0.32
CA PRO A 311 -22.17 -30.17 -1.09
C PRO A 311 -21.10 -29.40 -1.86
N LEU A 312 -20.60 -29.96 -2.98
CA LEU A 312 -19.64 -29.28 -3.86
C LEU A 312 -20.17 -27.94 -4.38
N MET A 313 -21.48 -27.77 -4.36
CA MET A 313 -22.11 -26.50 -4.73
C MET A 313 -21.68 -25.35 -3.83
N ARG A 314 -21.50 -25.58 -2.52
CA ARG A 314 -21.01 -24.55 -1.57
C ARG A 314 -19.61 -24.04 -1.95
N GLU A 315 -18.73 -24.96 -2.37
CA GLU A 315 -17.39 -24.58 -2.83
C GLU A 315 -17.44 -23.80 -4.15
N LEU A 316 -18.32 -24.22 -5.09
CA LEU A 316 -18.52 -23.48 -6.33
C LEU A 316 -19.00 -22.05 -6.06
N GLU A 317 -20.00 -21.89 -5.20
CA GLU A 317 -20.55 -20.58 -4.83
C GLU A 317 -19.47 -19.67 -4.23
N ARG A 318 -18.67 -20.21 -3.31
CA ARG A 318 -17.56 -19.50 -2.69
C ARG A 318 -16.55 -19.02 -3.74
N VAL A 319 -16.11 -19.90 -4.62
CA VAL A 319 -15.12 -19.58 -5.65
C VAL A 319 -15.67 -18.56 -6.66
N VAL A 320 -16.92 -18.75 -7.10
CA VAL A 320 -17.58 -17.82 -8.03
C VAL A 320 -17.73 -16.45 -7.39
N MET A 321 -18.26 -16.38 -6.16
CA MET A 321 -18.48 -15.12 -5.45
C MET A 321 -17.18 -14.33 -5.26
N LEU A 322 -16.11 -14.99 -4.75
CA LEU A 322 -14.82 -14.36 -4.56
C LEU A 322 -14.27 -13.80 -5.86
N ARG A 323 -14.34 -14.59 -6.94
CA ARG A 323 -13.81 -14.18 -8.23
C ARG A 323 -14.57 -13.00 -8.83
N VAL A 324 -15.91 -13.04 -8.79
CA VAL A 324 -16.74 -11.94 -9.30
C VAL A 324 -16.52 -10.68 -8.49
N VAL A 325 -16.51 -10.76 -7.16
CA VAL A 325 -16.23 -9.61 -6.30
C VAL A 325 -14.85 -9.01 -6.61
N ASP A 326 -13.82 -9.83 -6.74
CA ASP A 326 -12.46 -9.34 -7.03
C ASP A 326 -12.39 -8.65 -8.41
N GLU A 327 -13.01 -9.21 -9.45
CA GLU A 327 -13.06 -8.61 -10.80
C GLU A 327 -13.76 -7.24 -10.80
N TYR A 328 -14.97 -7.15 -10.27
CA TYR A 328 -15.76 -5.91 -10.24
C TYR A 328 -15.15 -4.84 -9.32
N TRP A 329 -14.58 -5.27 -8.19
CA TRP A 329 -13.93 -4.35 -7.27
C TRP A 329 -12.69 -3.70 -7.87
N MET A 330 -11.88 -4.44 -8.63
CA MET A 330 -10.71 -3.88 -9.32
C MET A 330 -11.14 -2.85 -10.38
N GLU A 331 -12.14 -3.17 -11.19
CA GLU A 331 -12.69 -2.22 -12.18
C GLU A 331 -13.26 -0.97 -11.51
N HIS A 332 -13.94 -1.13 -10.37
CA HIS A 332 -14.49 0.00 -9.62
C HIS A 332 -13.41 0.92 -9.05
N ILE A 333 -12.31 0.38 -8.52
CA ILE A 333 -11.18 1.19 -8.04
C ILE A 333 -10.64 2.07 -9.17
N ASP A 334 -10.45 1.51 -10.35
CA ASP A 334 -9.94 2.24 -11.51
C ASP A 334 -10.96 3.33 -11.96
N ALA A 335 -12.24 2.99 -12.06
CA ALA A 335 -13.30 3.93 -12.40
C ALA A 335 -13.42 5.08 -11.39
N MET A 336 -13.31 4.81 -10.09
CA MET A 336 -13.30 5.85 -9.04
C MET A 336 -12.06 6.73 -9.10
N SER A 337 -10.91 6.17 -9.51
CA SER A 337 -9.70 6.96 -9.75
C SER A 337 -9.87 7.93 -10.91
N ASP A 338 -10.49 7.48 -12.00
CA ASP A 338 -10.80 8.32 -13.17
C ASP A 338 -11.83 9.40 -12.82
N LEU A 339 -12.87 9.06 -12.08
CA LEU A 339 -13.84 10.02 -11.56
C LEU A 339 -13.15 11.11 -10.75
N LYS A 340 -12.24 10.74 -9.84
CA LYS A 340 -11.49 11.68 -9.00
C LYS A 340 -10.66 12.67 -9.82
N GLN A 341 -10.08 12.24 -10.95
CA GLN A 341 -9.30 13.10 -11.82
C GLN A 341 -10.18 14.14 -12.54
N GLY A 342 -11.39 13.74 -12.97
CA GLY A 342 -12.31 14.59 -13.73
C GLY A 342 -13.24 15.46 -12.88
N ILE A 343 -13.50 15.09 -11.63
CA ILE A 343 -14.57 15.68 -10.80
C ILE A 343 -14.36 17.18 -10.51
N GLY A 344 -13.10 17.65 -10.54
CA GLY A 344 -12.76 19.04 -10.34
C GLY A 344 -13.49 20.00 -11.28
N LEU A 345 -13.84 19.53 -12.50
CA LEU A 345 -14.58 20.32 -13.50
C LEU A 345 -16.02 20.62 -13.06
N ARG A 346 -16.61 19.85 -12.16
CA ARG A 346 -17.95 20.11 -11.60
C ARG A 346 -18.00 21.42 -10.79
N GLY A 347 -16.84 21.89 -10.31
CA GLY A 347 -16.72 23.17 -9.61
C GLY A 347 -17.15 24.39 -10.45
N TYR A 348 -17.05 24.32 -11.78
CA TYR A 348 -17.54 25.37 -12.67
C TYR A 348 -19.07 25.44 -12.71
N GLY A 349 -19.78 24.36 -12.36
CA GLY A 349 -21.23 24.27 -12.27
C GLY A 349 -21.81 24.61 -10.89
N ALA A 350 -21.08 25.33 -10.04
CA ALA A 350 -21.46 25.72 -8.67
C ALA A 350 -21.69 24.53 -7.71
N THR A 351 -21.32 23.30 -8.08
CA THR A 351 -21.37 22.12 -7.21
C THR A 351 -20.01 21.91 -6.59
N LYS A 352 -19.94 21.63 -5.28
CA LYS A 352 -18.67 21.27 -4.65
C LYS A 352 -18.19 19.95 -5.21
N PRO A 353 -16.94 19.88 -5.73
CA PRO A 353 -16.43 18.64 -6.33
C PRO A 353 -16.52 17.41 -5.42
N ILE A 354 -16.35 17.59 -4.11
CA ILE A 354 -16.44 16.49 -3.15
C ILE A 354 -17.87 15.93 -3.02
N ASP A 355 -18.90 16.82 -3.08
CA ASP A 355 -20.29 16.38 -2.99
C ASP A 355 -20.70 15.62 -4.25
N ALA A 356 -20.27 16.12 -5.44
CA ALA A 356 -20.46 15.41 -6.70
C ALA A 356 -19.74 14.05 -6.70
N TYR A 357 -18.51 13.99 -6.19
CA TYR A 357 -17.75 12.74 -6.08
C TYR A 357 -18.45 11.71 -5.18
N LYS A 358 -19.04 12.15 -4.06
CA LYS A 358 -19.80 11.27 -3.17
C LYS A 358 -21.04 10.70 -3.85
N GLN A 359 -21.76 11.55 -4.57
CA GLN A 359 -23.00 11.15 -5.25
C GLN A 359 -22.71 10.21 -6.43
N GLU A 360 -21.86 10.64 -7.38
CA GLU A 360 -21.50 9.84 -8.55
C GLU A 360 -20.81 8.52 -8.13
N GLY A 361 -19.94 8.58 -7.10
CA GLY A 361 -19.26 7.41 -6.55
C GLY A 361 -20.21 6.44 -5.83
N PHE A 362 -21.30 6.92 -5.24
CA PHE A 362 -22.35 6.07 -4.66
C PHE A 362 -23.14 5.36 -5.78
N GLU A 363 -23.54 6.07 -6.81
CA GLU A 363 -24.25 5.50 -7.96
C GLU A 363 -23.41 4.42 -8.67
N MET A 364 -22.11 4.69 -8.86
CA MET A 364 -21.17 3.71 -9.42
C MET A 364 -21.01 2.48 -8.52
N PHE A 365 -20.99 2.67 -7.20
CA PHE A 365 -20.88 1.57 -6.25
C PHE A 365 -22.14 0.70 -6.25
N GLU A 366 -23.34 1.29 -6.29
CA GLU A 366 -24.60 0.55 -6.41
C GLU A 366 -24.66 -0.25 -7.71
N ALA A 367 -24.25 0.36 -8.84
CA ALA A 367 -24.18 -0.34 -10.12
C ALA A 367 -23.20 -1.52 -10.08
N MET A 368 -22.05 -1.36 -9.43
CA MET A 368 -21.07 -2.43 -9.23
C MET A 368 -21.67 -3.57 -8.39
N VAL A 369 -22.32 -3.26 -7.27
CA VAL A 369 -22.96 -4.27 -6.39
C VAL A 369 -24.03 -5.06 -7.15
N GLN A 370 -24.84 -4.35 -7.94
CA GLN A 370 -25.83 -5.00 -8.79
C GLN A 370 -25.17 -5.90 -9.85
N GLY A 371 -24.11 -5.42 -10.50
CA GLY A 371 -23.33 -6.22 -11.45
C GLY A 371 -22.72 -7.48 -10.82
N ILE A 372 -22.23 -7.41 -9.59
CA ILE A 372 -21.73 -8.56 -8.83
C ILE A 372 -22.84 -9.61 -8.63
N ARG A 373 -24.04 -9.18 -8.25
CA ARG A 373 -25.18 -10.08 -8.05
C ARG A 373 -25.57 -10.78 -9.35
N GLU A 374 -25.73 -10.03 -10.42
CA GLU A 374 -26.11 -10.56 -11.73
C GLU A 374 -25.09 -11.54 -12.29
N GLU A 375 -23.79 -11.16 -12.25
CA GLU A 375 -22.74 -12.01 -12.77
C GLU A 375 -22.52 -13.27 -11.91
N THR A 376 -22.70 -13.15 -10.59
CA THR A 376 -22.67 -14.32 -9.69
C THR A 376 -23.76 -15.31 -10.07
N VAL A 377 -25.01 -14.87 -10.23
CA VAL A 377 -26.12 -15.72 -10.66
C VAL A 377 -25.83 -16.35 -12.01
N ARG A 378 -25.37 -15.55 -12.98
CA ARG A 378 -25.02 -16.04 -14.32
C ARG A 378 -23.98 -17.15 -14.26
N ARG A 379 -22.88 -16.97 -13.52
CA ARG A 379 -21.81 -17.97 -13.39
C ARG A 379 -22.30 -19.24 -12.67
N ILE A 380 -23.10 -19.10 -11.64
CA ILE A 380 -23.68 -20.25 -10.92
C ILE A 380 -24.49 -21.14 -11.85
N PHE A 381 -25.26 -20.58 -12.77
CA PHE A 381 -26.03 -21.37 -13.73
C PHE A 381 -25.22 -21.87 -14.94
N THR A 382 -24.15 -21.22 -15.34
CA THR A 382 -23.39 -21.56 -16.57
C THR A 382 -22.14 -22.40 -16.33
N VAL A 383 -21.46 -22.26 -15.19
CA VAL A 383 -20.21 -22.96 -14.90
C VAL A 383 -20.45 -24.48 -14.80
N ARG A 384 -19.66 -25.26 -15.55
CA ARG A 384 -19.66 -26.71 -15.49
C ARG A 384 -18.37 -27.18 -14.82
N VAL A 385 -18.48 -27.94 -13.74
CA VAL A 385 -17.34 -28.58 -13.10
C VAL A 385 -16.88 -29.75 -13.97
N ARG A 386 -15.68 -29.69 -14.50
CA ARG A 386 -15.04 -30.85 -15.13
C ARG A 386 -14.60 -31.79 -14.01
N LYS A 387 -15.19 -32.96 -13.90
CA LYS A 387 -14.59 -34.06 -13.13
C LYS A 387 -13.24 -34.35 -13.80
N GLU A 388 -12.14 -34.09 -13.14
CA GLU A 388 -10.83 -34.59 -13.58
C GLU A 388 -10.96 -36.09 -13.70
N GLN A 389 -10.90 -36.59 -14.92
CA GLN A 389 -10.62 -37.99 -15.14
C GLN A 389 -9.20 -38.19 -14.60
N THR A 390 -9.06 -38.85 -13.48
CA THR A 390 -7.80 -39.38 -13.01
C THR A 390 -7.23 -40.21 -14.14
N ILE A 391 -6.31 -39.60 -14.91
CA ILE A 391 -5.51 -40.34 -15.86
C ILE A 391 -4.61 -41.21 -15.00
N GLU A 392 -5.05 -42.44 -14.69
CA GLU A 392 -4.16 -43.47 -14.18
C GLU A 392 -3.03 -43.63 -15.21
N ARG A 393 -1.93 -42.98 -14.98
CA ARG A 393 -0.68 -43.29 -15.68
C ARG A 393 -0.32 -44.71 -15.31
N LYS A 394 -0.75 -45.68 -16.12
CA LYS A 394 -0.18 -47.02 -16.07
C LYS A 394 1.30 -46.88 -16.25
N ALA A 395 2.03 -47.08 -15.15
CA ALA A 395 3.49 -47.12 -15.19
C ALA A 395 3.93 -48.25 -16.11
N VAL A 396 4.34 -47.91 -17.33
CA VAL A 396 5.00 -48.84 -18.24
C VAL A 396 6.49 -48.88 -17.92
N ALA A 397 6.82 -49.07 -16.65
CA ALA A 397 8.18 -49.42 -16.23
C ALA A 397 8.15 -50.85 -15.74
N LYS A 398 8.61 -51.76 -16.58
CA LYS A 398 8.97 -53.13 -16.19
C LYS A 398 10.03 -53.01 -15.10
N ASN A 399 9.76 -53.61 -13.93
CA ASN A 399 10.73 -53.82 -12.88
C ASN A 399 11.94 -54.57 -13.45
N ALA A 400 13.04 -53.90 -13.69
CA ALA A 400 14.35 -54.52 -13.73
C ALA A 400 14.77 -54.72 -12.26
N ALA A 401 14.76 -55.96 -11.82
CA ALA A 401 15.28 -56.34 -10.55
C ALA A 401 16.76 -55.96 -10.51
N ALA A 402 17.12 -55.06 -9.60
CA ALA A 402 18.51 -54.88 -9.19
C ALA A 402 18.57 -55.06 -7.67
N ASN A 403 19.08 -56.22 -7.32
CA ASN A 403 19.71 -56.46 -6.01
C ASN A 403 20.80 -55.44 -5.79
N VAL A 404 20.92 -54.96 -4.57
CA VAL A 404 22.12 -54.83 -3.75
C VAL A 404 22.01 -53.61 -2.83
N GLY A 405 22.19 -53.85 -1.54
CA GLY A 405 22.18 -52.84 -0.49
C GLY A 405 23.32 -51.83 -0.62
N GLY A 406 23.02 -50.62 -0.28
CA GLY A 406 23.97 -49.53 -0.16
C GLY A 406 23.30 -48.32 0.45
N ALA A 407 23.94 -47.71 1.44
CA ALA A 407 23.50 -46.57 2.24
C ALA A 407 23.06 -45.35 1.41
N PRO A 408 22.23 -44.43 1.98
CA PRO A 408 21.66 -43.31 1.25
C PRO A 408 22.72 -42.27 0.88
N VAL A 409 22.98 -42.16 -0.41
CA VAL A 409 23.85 -41.11 -0.97
C VAL A 409 23.09 -39.79 -0.99
N LYS A 410 23.60 -38.77 -0.30
CA LYS A 410 23.12 -37.39 -0.36
C LYS A 410 23.21 -36.89 -1.80
N LYS A 411 22.07 -36.53 -2.40
CA LYS A 411 22.01 -35.86 -3.72
C LYS A 411 22.76 -34.53 -3.64
N GLN A 412 23.83 -34.40 -4.40
CA GLN A 412 24.50 -33.11 -4.63
C GLN A 412 23.62 -32.20 -5.51
N PRO A 413 23.61 -30.90 -5.25
CA PRO A 413 22.84 -29.96 -6.08
C PRO A 413 23.46 -29.90 -7.49
N VAL A 414 22.64 -30.11 -8.51
CA VAL A 414 23.02 -29.98 -9.92
C VAL A 414 23.37 -28.50 -10.18
N LYS A 415 24.65 -28.23 -10.44
CA LYS A 415 25.11 -26.91 -10.89
C LYS A 415 24.50 -26.63 -12.26
N LYS A 416 23.63 -25.61 -12.36
CA LYS A 416 23.18 -25.08 -13.65
C LYS A 416 24.42 -24.61 -14.43
N ALA A 417 24.51 -25.00 -15.72
CA ALA A 417 25.55 -24.51 -16.60
C ALA A 417 25.55 -22.98 -16.64
N PRO A 418 26.73 -22.33 -16.63
CA PRO A 418 26.81 -20.88 -16.69
C PRO A 418 26.13 -20.37 -17.97
N LYS A 419 25.39 -19.26 -17.87
CA LYS A 419 24.79 -18.61 -19.06
C LYS A 419 25.91 -18.20 -20.04
N PRO A 420 25.72 -18.39 -21.34
CA PRO A 420 26.73 -18.00 -22.32
C PRO A 420 26.95 -16.47 -22.27
N GLY A 421 28.18 -16.05 -22.39
CA GLY A 421 28.56 -14.64 -22.42
C GLY A 421 27.98 -13.93 -23.66
N ARG A 422 27.75 -12.64 -23.55
CA ARG A 422 27.13 -11.80 -24.59
C ARG A 422 27.78 -11.93 -25.97
N ASN A 423 29.09 -12.22 -26.03
CA ASN A 423 29.88 -12.36 -27.28
C ASN A 423 30.14 -13.82 -27.68
N ASP A 424 29.70 -14.80 -26.89
CA ASP A 424 29.91 -16.22 -27.18
C ASP A 424 29.00 -16.69 -28.34
N PRO A 425 29.38 -17.79 -29.00
CA PRO A 425 28.53 -18.39 -30.03
C PRO A 425 27.17 -18.79 -29.45
N CYS A 426 26.11 -18.45 -30.13
CA CYS A 426 24.76 -18.75 -29.63
C CYS A 426 24.52 -20.27 -29.56
N PRO A 427 24.01 -20.80 -28.43
CA PRO A 427 23.77 -22.23 -28.26
C PRO A 427 22.73 -22.81 -29.25
N CYS A 428 21.87 -21.95 -29.87
CA CYS A 428 20.87 -22.38 -30.83
C CYS A 428 21.46 -22.81 -32.18
N GLY A 429 22.78 -22.61 -32.43
CA GLY A 429 23.49 -23.06 -33.62
C GLY A 429 23.25 -22.25 -34.89
N LYS A 430 22.46 -21.16 -34.90
CA LYS A 430 22.19 -20.36 -36.09
C LYS A 430 23.47 -19.72 -36.64
N MET A 431 23.66 -19.84 -37.96
CA MET A 431 24.76 -19.23 -38.69
C MET A 431 24.37 -17.84 -39.21
N LYS A 432 25.35 -16.98 -39.48
CA LYS A 432 25.15 -15.74 -40.24
C LYS A 432 24.65 -16.05 -41.65
N ALA A 433 23.96 -15.10 -42.29
CA ALA A 433 23.40 -15.27 -43.62
C ALA A 433 24.48 -15.56 -44.72
N ASP A 434 25.73 -15.17 -44.44
CA ASP A 434 26.90 -15.43 -45.29
C ASP A 434 27.57 -16.80 -45.04
N GLY A 435 27.07 -17.57 -44.07
CA GLY A 435 27.62 -18.88 -43.71
C GLY A 435 28.97 -18.86 -42.99
N SER A 436 29.58 -17.71 -42.74
CA SER A 436 30.98 -17.57 -42.31
C SER A 436 31.21 -17.94 -40.85
N ARG A 437 30.23 -17.70 -39.94
CA ARG A 437 30.36 -18.01 -38.50
C ARG A 437 29.01 -18.16 -37.82
N ARG A 438 28.98 -18.80 -36.63
CA ARG A 438 27.79 -18.81 -35.77
C ARG A 438 27.50 -17.40 -35.24
N LEU A 439 26.21 -17.04 -35.16
CA LEU A 439 25.78 -15.78 -34.56
C LEU A 439 26.19 -15.73 -33.09
N LYS A 440 26.64 -14.57 -32.62
CA LYS A 440 26.90 -14.32 -31.20
C LYS A 440 25.59 -14.31 -30.43
N TYR A 441 25.63 -14.64 -29.13
CA TYR A 441 24.44 -14.70 -28.27
C TYR A 441 23.63 -13.41 -28.36
N LYS A 442 24.26 -12.24 -28.30
CA LYS A 442 23.62 -10.91 -28.43
C LYS A 442 22.99 -10.64 -29.81
N GLU A 443 23.40 -11.35 -30.84
CA GLU A 443 22.89 -11.19 -32.21
C GLU A 443 21.73 -12.16 -32.51
N CYS A 444 21.43 -13.08 -31.57
CA CYS A 444 20.44 -14.15 -31.74
C CYS A 444 19.50 -14.23 -30.51
N CYS A 445 19.67 -15.25 -29.68
CA CYS A 445 18.75 -15.52 -28.55
C CYS A 445 18.83 -14.49 -27.42
N GLY A 446 19.95 -13.82 -27.23
CA GLY A 446 20.16 -12.74 -26.26
C GLY A 446 19.94 -11.31 -26.80
N ARG A 447 19.17 -11.16 -27.88
CA ARG A 447 18.93 -9.84 -28.49
C ARG A 447 18.01 -8.96 -27.68
N ASN A 448 17.18 -9.56 -26.86
CA ASN A 448 16.18 -8.87 -26.02
C ASN A 448 16.48 -8.99 -24.50
N GLU A 449 17.67 -9.50 -24.11
CA GLU A 449 18.26 -9.43 -22.79
C GLU A 449 19.40 -8.35 -22.80
#